data_9f6f296b842611bc882a740e676643bb
#
_entry.id   9f6f296b842611bc882a740e676643bb
#
_cell.length_a   1.000
_cell.length_b   1.000
_cell.length_c   1.000
_cell.angle_alpha   90.00
_cell.angle_beta   90.00
_cell.angle_gamma   90.00
#
_symmetry.space_group_name_H-M   'P 1'
#
loop_
_entity.id
_entity.type
_entity.pdbx_description
1 polymer ?
#
loop_
_entity_poly.entity_id
_entity_poly.type
_entity_poly.pdbx_seq_one_letter_code
_entity_poly.pdbx_strand_id
1 'polypeptide(L)'
;MGGGYPNTAEESGLSDAALAWMQAGVAAQGLRFVDPLPTLPRPQPDAWAHAPWQHLPWTALGVAARVAPGQMPAGLRLHHSVVDRWRQPAVVHDPGEAARPYRPGNLANYLDLASGTALADIEIV
;
A
#
# COMPACT_ATOMS: atom_id res chain seq x y z
N MET A 1 4.70 -8.55 3.05
CA MET A 1 3.28 -8.60 3.32
C MET A 1 3.09 -8.72 4.80
N GLY A 2 2.55 -7.70 5.41
CA GLY A 2 2.50 -7.61 6.83
C GLY A 2 1.41 -8.47 7.44
N GLY A 3 1.76 -9.62 7.94
CA GLY A 3 0.95 -10.30 8.94
C GLY A 3 1.50 -9.94 10.30
N GLY A 4 0.66 -9.86 11.30
CA GLY A 4 1.09 -9.68 12.68
C GLY A 4 0.58 -8.42 13.36
N TYR A 5 -0.07 -7.54 12.62
CA TYR A 5 -0.78 -6.40 13.21
C TYR A 5 -2.21 -6.77 13.59
N PRO A 6 -2.78 -6.11 14.61
CA PRO A 6 -4.18 -6.30 14.98
C PRO A 6 -5.11 -6.04 13.79
N ASN A 7 -6.20 -6.82 13.69
CA ASN A 7 -7.16 -6.66 12.62
C ASN A 7 -8.14 -5.51 12.91
N THR A 8 -7.61 -4.30 12.92
CA THR A 8 -8.38 -3.06 13.01
C THR A 8 -8.19 -2.26 11.73
N ALA A 9 -9.10 -1.32 11.45
CA ALA A 9 -9.04 -0.50 10.24
C ALA A 9 -7.71 0.28 10.14
N GLU A 10 -7.22 0.78 11.27
CA GLU A 10 -5.99 1.56 11.34
C GLU A 10 -4.73 0.71 11.16
N GLU A 11 -4.72 -0.49 11.74
CA GLU A 11 -3.53 -1.35 11.81
C GLU A 11 -3.35 -2.20 10.55
N SER A 12 -4.42 -2.83 10.05
CA SER A 12 -4.34 -3.79 8.94
C SER A 12 -4.83 -3.25 7.60
N GLY A 13 -5.49 -2.09 7.56
CA GLY A 13 -6.22 -1.62 6.40
C GLY A 13 -5.41 -1.54 5.10
N LEU A 14 -4.10 -1.22 5.16
CA LEU A 14 -3.24 -1.24 3.97
C LEU A 14 -2.93 -2.65 3.50
N SER A 15 -2.64 -3.57 4.41
CA SER A 15 -2.41 -4.98 4.05
C SER A 15 -3.68 -5.66 3.56
N ASP A 16 -4.83 -5.22 4.05
CA ASP A 16 -6.13 -5.72 3.64
C ASP A 16 -6.45 -5.38 2.17
N ALA A 17 -5.96 -4.26 1.67
CA ALA A 17 -6.08 -3.94 0.24
C ALA A 17 -5.35 -4.97 -0.64
N ALA A 18 -4.12 -5.33 -0.27
CA ALA A 18 -3.36 -6.36 -0.96
C ALA A 18 -4.00 -7.74 -0.80
N LEU A 19 -4.51 -8.06 0.39
CA LEU A 19 -5.21 -9.32 0.66
C LEU A 19 -6.48 -9.45 -0.19
N ALA A 20 -7.30 -8.41 -0.26
CA ALA A 20 -8.51 -8.40 -1.08
C ALA A 20 -8.20 -8.62 -2.57
N TRP A 21 -7.17 -7.94 -3.08
CA TRP A 21 -6.71 -8.13 -4.45
C TRP A 21 -6.22 -9.56 -4.71
N MET A 22 -5.44 -10.13 -3.80
CA MET A 22 -4.97 -11.52 -3.90
C MET A 22 -6.13 -12.50 -3.86
N GLN A 23 -7.10 -12.31 -2.97
CA GLN A 23 -8.29 -13.17 -2.88
C GLN A 23 -9.09 -13.14 -4.18
N ALA A 24 -9.31 -11.96 -4.76
CA ALA A 24 -9.98 -11.83 -6.04
C ALA A 24 -9.23 -12.55 -7.17
N GLY A 25 -7.90 -12.40 -7.22
CA GLY A 25 -7.05 -13.08 -8.21
C GLY A 25 -7.09 -14.59 -8.08
N VAL A 26 -7.03 -15.11 -6.88
CA VAL A 26 -7.09 -16.56 -6.60
C VAL A 26 -8.48 -17.13 -6.91
N ALA A 27 -9.55 -16.40 -6.55
CA ALA A 27 -10.91 -16.79 -6.89
C ALA A 27 -11.13 -16.85 -8.41
N ALA A 28 -10.57 -15.90 -9.15
CA ALA A 28 -10.61 -15.89 -10.62
C ALA A 28 -9.93 -17.13 -11.26
N GLN A 29 -9.00 -17.76 -10.56
CA GLN A 29 -8.38 -19.02 -10.95
C GLN A 29 -9.19 -20.25 -10.53
N GLY A 30 -10.39 -20.07 -9.99
CA GLY A 30 -11.30 -21.16 -9.62
C GLY A 30 -11.09 -21.72 -8.21
N LEU A 31 -10.22 -21.15 -7.41
CA LEU A 31 -10.07 -21.54 -6.01
C LEU A 31 -11.25 -21.04 -5.18
N ARG A 32 -11.71 -21.88 -4.27
CA ARG A 32 -12.83 -21.55 -3.37
C ARG A 32 -12.31 -21.33 -1.96
N PHE A 33 -12.78 -20.27 -1.35
CA PHE A 33 -12.55 -20.00 0.07
C PHE A 33 -13.62 -20.67 0.93
N VAL A 34 -13.29 -20.94 2.19
CA VAL A 34 -14.28 -21.34 3.19
C VAL A 34 -15.26 -20.20 3.43
N ASP A 35 -16.52 -20.53 3.64
CA ASP A 35 -17.57 -19.55 3.88
C ASP A 35 -18.24 -19.85 5.24
N PRO A 36 -18.33 -18.94 6.19
CA PRO A 36 -17.74 -17.59 6.09
C PRO A 36 -16.20 -17.59 6.26
N LEU A 37 -15.54 -16.64 5.61
CA LEU A 37 -14.12 -16.40 5.89
C LEU A 37 -13.96 -15.95 7.34
N PRO A 38 -12.95 -16.49 8.07
CA PRO A 38 -12.72 -16.11 9.48
C PRO A 38 -12.41 -14.61 9.65
N THR A 39 -11.84 -14.00 8.62
CA THR A 39 -11.52 -12.58 8.60
C THR A 39 -11.75 -12.04 7.20
N LEU A 40 -12.56 -11.01 7.09
CA LEU A 40 -12.75 -10.28 5.83
C LEU A 40 -11.80 -9.09 5.77
N PRO A 41 -11.08 -8.89 4.65
CA PRO A 41 -10.26 -7.72 4.45
C PRO A 41 -11.12 -6.44 4.45
N ARG A 42 -10.60 -5.39 5.09
CA ARG A 42 -11.23 -4.07 5.18
C ARG A 42 -10.25 -3.01 4.67
N PRO A 43 -10.08 -2.87 3.36
CA PRO A 43 -9.15 -1.91 2.79
C PRO A 43 -9.41 -0.48 3.28
N GLN A 44 -8.36 0.19 3.76
CA GLN A 44 -8.39 1.57 4.21
C GLN A 44 -7.16 2.30 3.68
N PRO A 45 -7.33 3.29 2.78
CA PRO A 45 -6.19 3.98 2.17
C PRO A 45 -5.44 4.89 3.14
N ASP A 46 -6.07 5.30 4.23
CA ASP A 46 -5.51 6.14 5.30
C ASP A 46 -4.91 5.34 6.46
N ALA A 47 -5.03 4.02 6.46
CA ALA A 47 -4.45 3.16 7.49
C ALA A 47 -2.93 3.35 7.64
N TRP A 48 -2.42 2.98 8.81
CA TRP A 48 -1.01 3.12 9.14
C TRP A 48 -0.12 2.25 8.25
N ALA A 49 1.02 2.80 7.85
CA ALA A 49 1.93 2.07 6.96
C ALA A 49 2.83 1.09 7.71
N HIS A 50 3.04 1.31 8.99
CA HIS A 50 4.00 0.59 9.82
C HIS A 50 5.40 0.58 9.20
N ALA A 51 6.32 1.30 9.79
CA ALA A 51 7.70 1.42 9.35
C ALA A 51 8.66 0.57 10.20
N PRO A 52 8.60 -0.78 10.12
CA PRO A 52 9.38 -1.66 11.02
C PRO A 52 10.87 -1.38 10.96
N TRP A 53 11.39 -0.89 9.83
CA TRP A 53 12.80 -0.50 9.68
C TRP A 53 13.23 0.68 10.57
N GLN A 54 12.29 1.41 11.15
CA GLN A 54 12.56 2.49 12.13
C GLN A 54 12.67 1.96 13.56
N HIS A 55 12.36 0.70 13.81
CA HIS A 55 12.31 0.07 15.13
C HIS A 55 13.33 -1.06 15.26
N LEU A 56 13.76 -1.33 16.50
CA LEU A 56 14.59 -2.49 16.79
C LEU A 56 13.78 -3.79 16.57
N PRO A 57 14.42 -4.88 16.09
CA PRO A 57 15.85 -4.99 15.75
C PRO A 57 16.24 -4.52 14.35
N TRP A 58 15.28 -4.09 13.53
CA TRP A 58 15.47 -3.83 12.10
C TRP A 58 16.40 -2.66 11.80
N THR A 59 16.43 -1.65 12.67
CA THR A 59 17.34 -0.51 12.54
C THR A 59 18.80 -0.92 12.51
N ALA A 60 19.15 -2.04 13.17
CA ALA A 60 20.52 -2.55 13.19
C ALA A 60 20.98 -3.17 11.86
N LEU A 61 20.04 -3.48 10.96
CA LEU A 61 20.34 -4.12 9.67
C LEU A 61 20.59 -3.10 8.54
N GLY A 62 20.38 -1.82 8.82
CA GLY A 62 20.42 -0.76 7.80
C GLY A 62 19.24 -0.79 6.84
N VAL A 63 19.05 0.28 6.10
CA VAL A 63 17.98 0.43 5.11
C VAL A 63 18.57 0.38 3.72
N ALA A 64 18.12 -0.57 2.90
CA ALA A 64 18.43 -0.62 1.48
C ALA A 64 17.26 -0.03 0.68
N ALA A 65 17.52 0.99 -0.12
CA ALA A 65 16.52 1.50 -1.06
C ALA A 65 16.24 0.45 -2.15
N ARG A 66 14.97 0.14 -2.38
CA ARG A 66 14.59 -0.90 -3.36
C ARG A 66 14.78 -0.45 -4.80
N VAL A 67 14.33 0.75 -5.13
CA VAL A 67 14.37 1.28 -6.50
C VAL A 67 14.65 2.77 -6.44
N ALA A 68 15.62 3.23 -7.22
CA ALA A 68 15.84 4.66 -7.41
C ALA A 68 14.66 5.29 -8.17
N PRO A 69 14.30 6.55 -7.90
CA PRO A 69 13.30 7.27 -8.66
C PRO A 69 13.61 7.23 -10.16
N GLY A 70 12.61 6.90 -10.97
CA GLY A 70 12.75 6.81 -12.42
C GLY A 70 13.18 5.45 -12.98
N GLN A 71 13.46 4.47 -12.15
CA GLN A 71 13.85 3.11 -12.58
C GLN A 71 12.70 2.08 -12.51
N MET A 72 11.47 2.51 -12.62
CA MET A 72 10.33 1.60 -12.64
C MET A 72 10.22 0.90 -14.00
N PRO A 73 9.84 -0.39 -14.04
CA PRO A 73 9.68 -1.11 -15.30
C PRO A 73 8.65 -0.47 -16.23
N ALA A 74 8.89 -0.52 -17.52
CA ALA A 74 7.90 -0.13 -18.51
C ALA A 74 6.66 -1.03 -18.41
N GLY A 75 5.47 -0.46 -18.61
CA GLY A 75 4.21 -1.19 -18.51
C GLY A 75 3.76 -1.51 -17.08
N LEU A 76 4.32 -0.83 -16.08
CA LEU A 76 3.85 -0.94 -14.71
C LEU A 76 2.40 -0.46 -14.61
N ARG A 77 1.57 -1.26 -13.96
CA ARG A 77 0.19 -0.90 -13.65
C ARG A 77 0.08 -0.55 -12.18
N LEU A 78 -0.60 0.53 -11.86
CA LEU A 78 -0.85 0.94 -10.49
C LEU A 78 -2.24 0.46 -10.04
N HIS A 79 -2.28 -0.24 -8.92
CA HIS A 79 -3.55 -0.55 -8.29
C HIS A 79 -4.20 0.72 -7.73
N HIS A 80 -5.51 0.86 -7.90
CA HIS A 80 -6.27 2.06 -7.47
C HIS A 80 -6.00 2.47 -6.01
N SER A 81 -5.75 1.51 -5.12
CA SER A 81 -5.48 1.80 -3.71
C SER A 81 -4.25 2.71 -3.48
N VAL A 82 -3.28 2.68 -4.41
CA VAL A 82 -2.11 3.59 -4.37
C VAL A 82 -2.56 5.02 -4.63
N VAL A 83 -3.43 5.21 -5.60
CA VAL A 83 -4.01 6.51 -5.96
C VAL A 83 -4.94 7.01 -4.85
N ASP A 84 -5.74 6.12 -4.27
CA ASP A 84 -6.63 6.46 -3.15
C ASP A 84 -5.83 6.96 -1.95
N ARG A 85 -4.71 6.30 -1.64
CA ARG A 85 -3.81 6.76 -0.57
C ARG A 85 -3.12 8.08 -0.93
N TRP A 86 -2.69 8.25 -2.17
CA TRP A 86 -2.08 9.50 -2.65
C TRP A 86 -3.02 10.70 -2.50
N ARG A 87 -4.33 10.50 -2.70
CA ARG A 87 -5.36 11.53 -2.59
C ARG A 87 -5.72 11.90 -1.16
N GLN A 88 -5.32 11.08 -0.16
CA GLN A 88 -5.55 11.43 1.21
C GLN A 88 -4.80 12.73 1.58
N PRO A 89 -5.44 13.67 2.28
CA PRO A 89 -4.80 14.92 2.67
C PRO A 89 -3.63 14.69 3.61
N ALA A 90 -3.72 13.69 4.48
CA ALA A 90 -2.67 13.25 5.38
C ALA A 90 -2.92 11.81 5.82
N VAL A 91 -1.85 11.06 6.03
CA VAL A 91 -1.88 9.68 6.53
C VAL A 91 -0.78 9.50 7.58
N VAL A 92 -1.02 8.60 8.53
CA VAL A 92 -0.01 8.20 9.51
C VAL A 92 0.93 7.18 8.87
N HIS A 93 2.23 7.48 8.88
CA HIS A 93 3.24 6.59 8.29
C HIS A 93 3.72 5.52 9.28
N ASP A 94 3.74 5.87 10.56
CA ASP A 94 4.05 4.90 11.62
C ASP A 94 3.27 5.28 12.88
N PRO A 95 2.85 4.32 13.71
CA PRO A 95 2.17 4.61 14.97
C PRO A 95 2.95 5.61 15.83
N GLY A 96 2.28 6.67 16.26
CA GLY A 96 2.89 7.76 17.03
C GLY A 96 3.49 8.90 16.22
N GLU A 97 3.59 8.77 14.89
CA GLU A 97 3.97 9.89 14.01
C GLU A 97 2.80 10.83 13.72
N ALA A 98 3.12 12.09 13.47
CA ALA A 98 2.13 13.04 12.94
C ALA A 98 1.71 12.64 11.51
N ALA A 99 0.43 12.77 11.21
CA ALA A 99 -0.09 12.53 9.88
C ALA A 99 0.51 13.53 8.88
N ARG A 100 0.89 13.06 7.70
CA ARG A 100 1.47 13.85 6.61
C ARG A 100 1.04 13.30 5.25
N PRO A 101 1.09 14.10 4.18
CA PRO A 101 0.75 13.62 2.84
C PRO A 101 1.62 12.41 2.41
N TYR A 102 1.00 11.42 1.79
CA TYR A 102 1.71 10.31 1.20
C TYR A 102 2.27 10.72 -0.16
N ARG A 103 3.57 11.01 -0.22
CA ARG A 103 4.24 11.53 -1.43
C ARG A 103 5.60 10.85 -1.64
N PRO A 104 5.65 9.52 -1.84
CA PRO A 104 6.91 8.85 -2.11
C PRO A 104 7.48 9.30 -3.47
N GLY A 105 8.78 9.65 -3.48
CA GLY A 105 9.42 10.25 -4.65
C GLY A 105 9.38 9.37 -5.90
N ASN A 106 9.39 8.03 -5.75
CA ASN A 106 9.29 7.11 -6.87
C ASN A 106 7.91 7.13 -7.55
N LEU A 107 6.83 7.49 -6.85
CA LEU A 107 5.50 7.61 -7.43
C LEU A 107 5.27 8.96 -8.11
N ALA A 108 6.02 9.99 -7.75
CA ALA A 108 5.89 11.32 -8.34
C ALA A 108 6.18 11.33 -9.86
N ASN A 109 6.90 10.34 -10.37
CA ASN A 109 7.16 10.17 -11.79
C ASN A 109 5.97 9.55 -12.56
N TYR A 110 4.97 9.04 -11.87
CA TYR A 110 3.83 8.31 -12.45
C TYR A 110 2.49 8.92 -12.11
N LEU A 111 2.44 9.76 -11.10
CA LEU A 111 1.24 10.45 -10.68
C LEU A 111 1.46 11.96 -10.72
N ASP A 112 0.47 12.69 -11.17
CA ASP A 112 0.44 14.14 -11.01
C ASP A 112 0.38 14.49 -9.51
N LEU A 113 1.34 15.29 -9.09
CA LEU A 113 1.48 15.70 -7.69
C LEU A 113 0.25 16.45 -7.15
N ALA A 114 -0.47 17.16 -8.01
CA ALA A 114 -1.61 17.97 -7.61
C ALA A 114 -2.90 17.16 -7.52
N SER A 115 -3.18 16.33 -8.51
CA SER A 115 -4.48 15.65 -8.66
C SER A 115 -4.46 14.18 -8.23
N GLY A 116 -3.28 13.56 -8.12
CA GLY A 116 -3.16 12.11 -7.92
C GLY A 116 -3.69 11.32 -9.12
N THR A 117 -3.66 11.92 -10.31
CA THR A 117 -4.06 11.25 -11.55
C THR A 117 -2.86 10.60 -12.19
N ALA A 118 -3.05 9.44 -12.82
CA ALA A 118 -1.99 8.77 -13.57
C ALA A 118 -1.51 9.66 -14.72
N LEU A 119 -0.21 9.72 -14.91
CA LEU A 119 0.39 10.28 -16.11
C LEU A 119 0.09 9.38 -17.31
N ALA A 120 0.18 9.93 -18.54
CA ALA A 120 -0.37 9.35 -19.77
C ALA A 120 -0.01 7.89 -20.07
N ASP A 121 1.09 7.38 -19.55
CA ASP A 121 1.61 6.04 -19.88
C ASP A 121 1.37 5.00 -18.75
N ILE A 122 0.55 5.33 -17.75
CA ILE A 122 0.27 4.44 -16.61
C ILE A 122 -1.20 4.08 -16.55
N GLU A 123 -1.47 2.79 -16.54
CA GLU A 123 -2.81 2.24 -16.31
C GLU A 123 -3.08 2.07 -14.81
N ILE A 124 -4.21 2.58 -14.36
CA ILE A 124 -4.74 2.32 -13.01
C ILE A 124 -5.73 1.17 -13.08
N VAL A 125 -5.53 0.14 -12.28
CA VAL A 125 -6.34 -1.09 -12.23
C VAL A 125 -6.92 -1.30 -10.83
#